data_44ff40c5694e92ae0c586a73a8a80038
#
_entry.id   44ff40c5694e92ae0c586a73a8a80038
#
_cell.length_a   1.000
_cell.length_b   1.000
_cell.length_c   1.000
_cell.angle_alpha   90.00
_cell.angle_beta   90.00
_cell.angle_gamma   90.00
#
_symmetry.space_group_name_H-M   'P 1'
#
loop_
_entity.id
_entity.type
_entity.pdbx_description
1 polymer ?
#
loop_
_entity_poly.entity_id
_entity_poly.type
_entity_poly.pdbx_seq_one_letter_code
_entity_poly.pdbx_strand_id
1 'polypeptide(L)'
;MTTPTFADADAAIAARDYRAALSILEAIDVIGEDACYRRDIQAAACADRLGRYPLCEEYATRAHSYGDDMAAPFALMARAQRRQGLAADAAAVASAGMRLHPQSPEIARELTLCLVDLGRYEEALPVSQVAVNSFVDDVEFLMAYGALWEPIDPNVAQWAFRRAKDNDPDLDEAKFAFDSLACPLKGVVRSSYAIEMQPAVSAAYRTMLRRIRAVLPKGGKVAAISGLFCLLVDLFVARFLFPGAYWGVFLLYVASVVSIRVYVAVQISTFNRTLPRGVRLSFMRLWSRFPEFFSNAVTSVYIAAIVGFFLICIMIGIG
;
A
#
# COMPACT_ATOMS: atom_id res chain seq x y z
N MET A 1 23.58 14.92 -44.40
CA MET A 1 23.08 14.47 -43.10
C MET A 1 23.73 15.35 -42.05
N THR A 2 22.97 16.12 -41.31
CA THR A 2 23.49 16.93 -40.19
C THR A 2 23.96 16.00 -39.07
N THR A 3 25.16 16.24 -38.58
CA THR A 3 25.65 15.49 -37.39
C THR A 3 24.75 15.80 -36.20
N PRO A 4 24.30 14.79 -35.44
CA PRO A 4 23.45 14.99 -34.29
C PRO A 4 24.17 15.76 -33.20
N THR A 5 23.46 16.66 -32.53
CA THR A 5 24.04 17.54 -31.49
C THR A 5 23.28 17.38 -30.16
N PHE A 6 23.88 17.84 -29.06
CA PHE A 6 23.22 17.91 -27.77
C PHE A 6 21.95 18.77 -27.80
N ALA A 7 21.92 19.82 -28.64
CA ALA A 7 20.74 20.67 -28.79
C ALA A 7 19.54 19.89 -29.38
N ASP A 8 19.80 18.96 -30.31
CA ASP A 8 18.77 18.10 -30.87
C ASP A 8 18.24 17.11 -29.83
N ALA A 9 19.13 16.55 -28.98
CA ALA A 9 18.76 15.69 -27.87
C ALA A 9 17.93 16.45 -26.82
N ASP A 10 18.37 17.65 -26.42
CA ASP A 10 17.65 18.52 -25.47
C ASP A 10 16.26 18.89 -26.00
N ALA A 11 16.14 19.18 -27.31
CA ALA A 11 14.84 19.45 -27.93
C ALA A 11 13.90 18.23 -27.90
N ALA A 12 14.43 17.03 -28.16
CA ALA A 12 13.66 15.80 -28.06
C ALA A 12 13.23 15.48 -26.61
N ILE A 13 14.10 15.72 -25.62
CA ILE A 13 13.77 15.58 -24.19
C ILE A 13 12.67 16.57 -23.80
N ALA A 14 12.75 17.83 -24.24
CA ALA A 14 11.72 18.85 -24.00
C ALA A 14 10.37 18.46 -24.60
N ALA A 15 10.38 17.82 -25.78
CA ALA A 15 9.21 17.26 -26.44
C ALA A 15 8.71 15.96 -25.80
N ARG A 16 9.38 15.42 -24.77
CA ARG A 16 9.13 14.14 -24.12
C ARG A 16 9.27 12.93 -25.06
N ASP A 17 9.94 13.09 -26.20
CA ASP A 17 10.31 11.96 -27.06
C ASP A 17 11.64 11.35 -26.60
N TYR A 18 11.57 10.63 -25.50
CA TYR A 18 12.75 10.01 -24.89
C TYR A 18 13.38 8.92 -25.77
N ARG A 19 12.62 8.34 -26.71
CA ARG A 19 13.16 7.36 -27.67
C ARG A 19 14.04 8.05 -28.73
N ALA A 20 13.57 9.15 -29.31
CA ALA A 20 14.34 9.94 -30.25
C ALA A 20 15.56 10.54 -29.54
N ALA A 21 15.39 11.10 -28.33
CA ALA A 21 16.49 11.66 -27.55
C ALA A 21 17.58 10.62 -27.30
N LEU A 22 17.23 9.41 -26.88
CA LEU A 22 18.18 8.33 -26.64
C LEU A 22 18.95 7.96 -27.91
N SER A 23 18.26 7.81 -29.05
CA SER A 23 18.92 7.49 -30.33
C SER A 23 19.84 8.58 -30.81
N ILE A 24 19.52 9.88 -30.56
CA ILE A 24 20.40 11.01 -30.84
C ILE A 24 21.65 10.96 -29.96
N LEU A 25 21.48 10.75 -28.63
CA LEU A 25 22.59 10.67 -27.68
C LEU A 25 23.53 9.51 -27.98
N GLU A 26 23.03 8.38 -28.43
CA GLU A 26 23.83 7.23 -28.87
C GLU A 26 24.63 7.50 -30.15
N ALA A 27 24.15 8.41 -31.01
CA ALA A 27 24.78 8.77 -32.26
C ALA A 27 25.78 9.96 -32.13
N ILE A 28 25.77 10.68 -30.99
CA ILE A 28 26.71 11.79 -30.75
C ILE A 28 28.08 11.22 -30.44
N ASP A 29 29.06 11.54 -31.28
CA ASP A 29 30.47 11.29 -31.00
C ASP A 29 31.03 12.45 -30.16
N VAL A 30 31.50 12.14 -28.93
CA VAL A 30 31.98 13.15 -27.97
C VAL A 30 33.38 12.85 -27.52
N ILE A 31 34.14 13.93 -27.36
CA ILE A 31 35.54 13.89 -26.87
C ILE A 31 35.57 14.73 -25.57
N GLY A 32 36.18 14.16 -24.54
CA GLY A 32 36.33 14.79 -23.20
C GLY A 32 35.33 14.25 -22.18
N GLU A 33 35.79 14.18 -20.92
CA GLU A 33 35.08 13.57 -19.82
C GLU A 33 33.74 14.25 -19.53
N ASP A 34 33.71 15.59 -19.52
CA ASP A 34 32.47 16.36 -19.28
C ASP A 34 31.40 16.10 -20.33
N ALA A 35 31.79 16.00 -21.61
CA ALA A 35 30.87 15.74 -22.70
C ALA A 35 30.35 14.27 -22.65
N CYS A 36 31.23 13.33 -22.33
CA CYS A 36 30.90 11.94 -22.13
C CYS A 36 29.96 11.79 -20.93
N TYR A 37 30.26 12.44 -19.81
CA TYR A 37 29.37 12.47 -18.63
C TYR A 37 27.98 13.01 -18.98
N ARG A 38 27.92 14.19 -19.63
CA ARG A 38 26.64 14.79 -20.02
C ARG A 38 25.81 13.86 -20.90
N ARG A 39 26.42 13.24 -21.90
CA ARG A 39 25.78 12.28 -22.80
C ARG A 39 25.21 11.11 -22.03
N ASP A 40 26.02 10.47 -21.18
CA ASP A 40 25.63 9.25 -20.50
C ASP A 40 24.61 9.50 -19.39
N ILE A 41 24.66 10.65 -18.69
CA ILE A 41 23.63 11.00 -17.70
C ILE A 41 22.29 11.31 -18.35
N GLN A 42 22.29 12.00 -19.50
CA GLN A 42 21.05 12.25 -20.26
C GLN A 42 20.48 10.95 -20.85
N ALA A 43 21.35 10.05 -21.35
CA ALA A 43 20.94 8.75 -21.86
C ALA A 43 20.35 7.86 -20.76
N ALA A 44 20.97 7.86 -19.56
CA ALA A 44 20.43 7.17 -18.39
C ALA A 44 19.05 7.69 -18.01
N ALA A 45 18.86 9.01 -17.96
CA ALA A 45 17.58 9.62 -17.65
C ALA A 45 16.51 9.28 -18.70
N CYS A 46 16.85 9.27 -19.99
CA CYS A 46 15.94 8.84 -21.07
C CYS A 46 15.57 7.36 -20.95
N ALA A 47 16.54 6.49 -20.65
CA ALA A 47 16.34 5.07 -20.45
C ALA A 47 15.41 4.79 -19.24
N ASP A 48 15.56 5.52 -18.13
CA ASP A 48 14.64 5.47 -16.97
C ASP A 48 13.22 5.80 -17.36
N ARG A 49 13.02 6.91 -18.11
CA ARG A 49 11.68 7.33 -18.59
C ARG A 49 11.04 6.32 -19.56
N LEU A 50 11.86 5.56 -20.28
CA LEU A 50 11.41 4.48 -21.17
C LEU A 50 11.17 3.14 -20.45
N GLY A 51 11.45 3.07 -19.15
CA GLY A 51 11.38 1.83 -18.37
C GLY A 51 12.47 0.81 -18.71
N ARG A 52 13.53 1.26 -19.40
CA ARG A 52 14.70 0.42 -19.77
C ARG A 52 15.75 0.44 -18.66
N TYR A 53 15.37 -0.11 -17.49
CA TYR A 53 16.18 -0.01 -16.27
C TYR A 53 17.59 -0.60 -16.39
N PRO A 54 17.85 -1.77 -17.02
CA PRO A 54 19.21 -2.26 -17.20
C PRO A 54 20.07 -1.31 -18.01
N LEU A 55 19.50 -0.68 -19.04
CA LEU A 55 20.22 0.30 -19.86
C LEU A 55 20.46 1.62 -19.10
N CYS A 56 19.50 2.04 -18.27
CA CYS A 56 19.67 3.19 -17.37
C CYS A 56 20.87 2.95 -16.41
N GLU A 57 20.93 1.77 -15.81
CA GLU A 57 22.03 1.38 -14.92
C GLU A 57 23.38 1.38 -15.63
N GLU A 58 23.45 0.85 -16.86
CA GLU A 58 24.67 0.85 -17.67
C GLU A 58 25.16 2.26 -17.94
N TYR A 59 24.28 3.16 -18.43
CA TYR A 59 24.67 4.54 -18.70
C TYR A 59 25.03 5.32 -17.44
N ALA A 60 24.31 5.12 -16.34
CA ALA A 60 24.60 5.76 -15.07
C ALA A 60 25.95 5.27 -14.49
N THR A 61 26.28 3.99 -14.65
CA THR A 61 27.59 3.43 -14.25
C THR A 61 28.73 4.01 -15.09
N ARG A 62 28.53 4.17 -16.39
CA ARG A 62 29.52 4.86 -17.24
C ARG A 62 29.72 6.33 -16.86
N ALA A 63 28.57 7.04 -16.60
CA ALA A 63 28.64 8.42 -16.14
C ALA A 63 29.44 8.54 -14.83
N HIS A 64 29.25 7.61 -13.89
CA HIS A 64 30.01 7.57 -12.63
C HIS A 64 31.50 7.36 -12.84
N SER A 65 31.91 6.62 -13.86
CA SER A 65 33.35 6.38 -14.14
C SER A 65 34.12 7.62 -14.54
N TYR A 66 33.47 8.73 -14.91
CA TYR A 66 34.09 10.01 -15.24
C TYR A 66 34.35 10.90 -14.02
N GLY A 67 33.84 10.55 -12.83
CA GLY A 67 34.09 11.24 -11.57
C GLY A 67 33.08 10.95 -10.50
N ASP A 68 33.54 10.94 -9.25
CA ASP A 68 32.72 10.68 -8.07
C ASP A 68 31.96 11.93 -7.54
N ASP A 69 32.30 13.10 -8.10
CA ASP A 69 31.83 14.40 -7.59
C ASP A 69 30.38 14.72 -7.95
N MET A 70 29.66 13.78 -8.61
CA MET A 70 28.32 14.01 -9.13
C MET A 70 27.31 13.08 -8.47
N ALA A 71 26.24 13.66 -7.90
CA ALA A 71 25.17 12.94 -7.22
C ALA A 71 24.23 12.15 -8.17
N ALA A 72 24.03 12.66 -9.39
CA ALA A 72 23.04 12.14 -10.32
C ALA A 72 23.25 10.66 -10.73
N PRO A 73 24.48 10.17 -10.99
CA PRO A 73 24.71 8.77 -11.32
C PRO A 73 24.24 7.82 -10.20
N PHE A 74 24.53 8.14 -8.93
CA PHE A 74 24.11 7.31 -7.79
C PHE A 74 22.58 7.22 -7.69
N ALA A 75 21.88 8.34 -7.89
CA ALA A 75 20.42 8.35 -7.84
C ALA A 75 19.80 7.52 -8.98
N LEU A 76 20.34 7.62 -10.21
CA LEU A 76 19.84 6.87 -11.37
C LEU A 76 20.16 5.38 -11.27
N MET A 77 21.38 4.99 -10.83
CA MET A 77 21.71 3.59 -10.57
C MET A 77 20.78 2.98 -9.50
N ALA A 78 20.64 3.66 -8.37
CA ALA A 78 19.76 3.17 -7.30
C ALA A 78 18.32 3.04 -7.75
N ARG A 79 17.81 4.02 -8.51
CA ARG A 79 16.47 3.95 -9.09
C ARG A 79 16.32 2.77 -10.04
N ALA A 80 17.27 2.60 -10.96
CA ALA A 80 17.24 1.53 -11.94
C ALA A 80 17.25 0.15 -11.26
N GLN A 81 18.13 -0.07 -10.28
CA GLN A 81 18.19 -1.32 -9.51
C GLN A 81 16.92 -1.56 -8.70
N ARG A 82 16.37 -0.53 -8.03
CA ARG A 82 15.12 -0.65 -7.28
C ARG A 82 13.96 -1.04 -8.19
N ARG A 83 13.85 -0.44 -9.38
CA ARG A 83 12.83 -0.77 -10.39
C ARG A 83 12.99 -2.19 -10.97
N GLN A 84 14.19 -2.74 -10.94
CA GLN A 84 14.47 -4.15 -11.27
C GLN A 84 14.15 -5.11 -10.11
N GLY A 85 13.75 -4.60 -8.93
CA GLY A 85 13.46 -5.41 -7.74
C GLY A 85 14.70 -5.71 -6.88
N LEU A 86 15.84 -5.10 -7.18
CA LEU A 86 17.11 -5.25 -6.47
C LEU A 86 17.25 -4.19 -5.37
N ALA A 87 16.26 -4.12 -4.46
CA ALA A 87 16.18 -3.07 -3.45
C ALA A 87 17.38 -3.02 -2.49
N ALA A 88 18.01 -4.16 -2.20
CA ALA A 88 19.19 -4.23 -1.32
C ALA A 88 20.43 -3.59 -2.00
N ASP A 89 20.65 -3.91 -3.27
CA ASP A 89 21.78 -3.36 -4.06
C ASP A 89 21.55 -1.86 -4.29
N ALA A 90 20.32 -1.47 -4.63
CA ALA A 90 19.94 -0.07 -4.76
C ALA A 90 20.17 0.74 -3.48
N ALA A 91 19.83 0.18 -2.31
CA ALA A 91 20.09 0.82 -1.02
C ALA A 91 21.60 0.95 -0.74
N ALA A 92 22.41 -0.04 -1.13
CA ALA A 92 23.86 0.03 -0.98
C ALA A 92 24.47 1.14 -1.86
N VAL A 93 24.07 1.24 -3.14
CA VAL A 93 24.49 2.29 -4.07
C VAL A 93 24.05 3.67 -3.56
N ALA A 94 22.79 3.85 -3.19
CA ALA A 94 22.28 5.11 -2.66
C ALA A 94 22.98 5.51 -1.34
N SER A 95 23.27 4.54 -0.45
CA SER A 95 24.01 4.80 0.79
C SER A 95 25.46 5.22 0.52
N ALA A 96 26.09 4.64 -0.51
CA ALA A 96 27.42 5.08 -0.96
C ALA A 96 27.36 6.52 -1.47
N GLY A 97 26.39 6.85 -2.30
CA GLY A 97 26.16 8.21 -2.80
C GLY A 97 25.88 9.22 -1.68
N MET A 98 25.07 8.85 -0.66
CA MET A 98 24.80 9.72 0.50
C MET A 98 26.04 10.00 1.35
N ARG A 99 27.01 9.12 1.40
CA ARG A 99 28.29 9.40 2.09
C ARG A 99 29.11 10.47 1.39
N LEU A 100 29.04 10.51 0.05
CA LEU A 100 29.76 11.51 -0.76
C LEU A 100 28.94 12.82 -0.87
N HIS A 101 27.62 12.70 -0.99
CA HIS A 101 26.69 13.81 -1.20
C HIS A 101 25.58 13.83 -0.15
N PRO A 102 25.86 14.17 1.13
CA PRO A 102 24.90 14.02 2.24
C PRO A 102 23.65 14.88 2.11
N GLN A 103 23.69 15.92 1.28
CA GLN A 103 22.59 16.88 1.08
C GLN A 103 21.88 16.70 -0.28
N SER A 104 22.20 15.64 -1.05
CA SER A 104 21.50 15.40 -2.32
C SER A 104 20.09 14.89 -2.08
N PRO A 105 19.06 15.66 -2.48
CA PRO A 105 17.68 15.22 -2.31
C PRO A 105 17.34 14.05 -3.24
N GLU A 106 17.97 13.94 -4.40
CA GLU A 106 17.74 12.87 -5.37
C GLU A 106 18.18 11.51 -4.82
N ILE A 107 19.38 11.45 -4.23
CA ILE A 107 19.90 10.23 -3.61
C ILE A 107 19.07 9.90 -2.36
N ALA A 108 18.76 10.92 -1.54
CA ALA A 108 17.96 10.76 -0.34
C ALA A 108 16.56 10.20 -0.65
N ARG A 109 15.95 10.65 -1.75
CA ARG A 109 14.67 10.10 -2.24
C ARG A 109 14.79 8.62 -2.55
N GLU A 110 15.74 8.22 -3.37
CA GLU A 110 15.89 6.81 -3.76
C GLU A 110 16.26 5.93 -2.56
N LEU A 111 17.15 6.40 -1.69
CA LEU A 111 17.51 5.68 -0.47
C LEU A 111 16.30 5.49 0.43
N THR A 112 15.48 6.53 0.61
CA THR A 112 14.23 6.44 1.40
C THR A 112 13.32 5.36 0.83
N LEU A 113 13.08 5.35 -0.48
CA LEU A 113 12.22 4.37 -1.14
C LEU A 113 12.79 2.95 -1.02
N CYS A 114 14.09 2.78 -1.23
CA CYS A 114 14.76 1.48 -1.05
C CYS A 114 14.65 0.95 0.39
N LEU A 115 14.86 1.82 1.38
CA LEU A 115 14.78 1.44 2.79
C LEU A 115 13.34 1.09 3.20
N VAL A 116 12.34 1.80 2.66
CA VAL A 116 10.91 1.46 2.85
C VAL A 116 10.59 0.11 2.22
N ASP A 117 11.05 -0.16 1.00
CA ASP A 117 10.87 -1.45 0.32
C ASP A 117 11.50 -2.61 1.11
N LEU A 118 12.61 -2.36 1.79
CA LEU A 118 13.31 -3.31 2.67
C LEU A 118 12.72 -3.41 4.08
N GLY A 119 11.77 -2.54 4.44
CA GLY A 119 11.20 -2.47 5.80
C GLY A 119 12.14 -1.85 6.85
N ARG A 120 13.20 -1.12 6.44
CA ARG A 120 14.19 -0.47 7.32
C ARG A 120 13.76 0.96 7.66
N TYR A 121 12.60 1.09 8.32
CA TYR A 121 11.90 2.38 8.51
C TYR A 121 12.67 3.36 9.39
N GLU A 122 13.33 2.88 10.45
CA GLU A 122 14.11 3.73 11.34
C GLU A 122 15.27 4.44 10.64
N GLU A 123 15.87 3.79 9.65
CA GLU A 123 16.93 4.36 8.84
C GLU A 123 16.41 5.29 7.74
N ALA A 124 15.20 5.02 7.24
CA ALA A 124 14.56 5.83 6.21
C ALA A 124 14.13 7.22 6.74
N LEU A 125 13.74 7.31 8.01
CA LEU A 125 13.22 8.54 8.61
C LEU A 125 14.13 9.75 8.46
N PRO A 126 15.41 9.72 8.93
CA PRO A 126 16.29 10.88 8.83
C PRO A 126 16.62 11.21 7.36
N VAL A 127 16.75 10.21 6.50
CA VAL A 127 17.06 10.39 5.09
C VAL A 127 15.90 11.06 4.36
N SER A 128 14.66 10.68 4.68
CA SER A 128 13.46 11.23 4.04
C SER A 128 13.30 12.75 4.24
N GLN A 129 13.83 13.28 5.33
CA GLN A 129 13.79 14.73 5.61
C GLN A 129 14.66 15.55 4.64
N VAL A 130 15.73 14.97 4.12
CA VAL A 130 16.60 15.65 3.14
C VAL A 130 15.86 15.84 1.80
N ALA A 131 15.02 14.88 1.43
CA ALA A 131 14.33 14.88 0.14
C ALA A 131 12.99 15.62 0.12
N VAL A 132 12.30 15.75 1.27
CA VAL A 132 10.88 16.15 1.31
C VAL A 132 10.58 17.50 0.63
N ASN A 133 11.45 18.48 0.78
CA ASN A 133 11.24 19.81 0.21
C ASN A 133 11.37 19.84 -1.33
N SER A 134 12.18 18.94 -1.89
CA SER A 134 12.44 18.87 -3.33
C SER A 134 11.44 17.96 -4.07
N PHE A 135 10.75 17.07 -3.35
CA PHE A 135 9.85 16.06 -3.93
C PHE A 135 8.41 16.17 -3.41
N VAL A 136 7.95 17.42 -3.24
CA VAL A 136 6.57 17.72 -2.79
C VAL A 136 5.47 17.31 -3.79
N ASP A 137 5.84 17.05 -5.03
CA ASP A 137 4.91 16.63 -6.11
C ASP A 137 5.11 15.16 -6.51
N ASP A 138 6.04 14.46 -5.88
CA ASP A 138 6.29 13.04 -6.15
C ASP A 138 5.39 12.15 -5.29
N VAL A 139 4.36 11.58 -5.93
CA VAL A 139 3.35 10.78 -5.24
C VAL A 139 3.93 9.53 -4.58
N GLU A 140 4.88 8.83 -5.25
CA GLU A 140 5.52 7.64 -4.70
C GLU A 140 6.32 7.98 -3.43
N PHE A 141 7.09 9.07 -3.47
CA PHE A 141 7.85 9.54 -2.32
C PHE A 141 6.94 10.03 -1.19
N LEU A 142 5.91 10.82 -1.49
CA LEU A 142 4.96 11.32 -0.49
C LEU A 142 4.20 10.20 0.22
N MET A 143 3.84 9.14 -0.49
CA MET A 143 3.22 7.96 0.12
C MET A 143 4.17 7.24 1.08
N ALA A 144 5.43 7.06 0.70
CA ALA A 144 6.45 6.49 1.56
C ALA A 144 6.75 7.40 2.78
N TYR A 145 6.90 8.70 2.54
CA TYR A 145 7.11 9.71 3.59
C TYR A 145 5.97 9.74 4.60
N GLY A 146 4.73 9.77 4.12
CA GLY A 146 3.54 9.72 4.98
C GLY A 146 3.48 8.45 5.83
N ALA A 147 3.80 7.30 5.25
CA ALA A 147 3.85 6.03 5.96
C ALA A 147 4.92 5.98 7.06
N LEU A 148 6.08 6.59 6.82
CA LEU A 148 7.15 6.70 7.81
C LEU A 148 6.76 7.60 8.99
N TRP A 149 6.08 8.71 8.72
CA TRP A 149 5.74 9.70 9.72
C TRP A 149 4.43 9.42 10.46
N GLU A 150 3.55 8.57 9.94
CA GLU A 150 2.27 8.27 10.57
C GLU A 150 2.38 7.84 12.05
N PRO A 151 3.31 6.94 12.46
CA PRO A 151 3.44 6.52 13.85
C PRO A 151 4.05 7.60 14.76
N ILE A 152 4.73 8.62 14.19
CA ILE A 152 5.49 9.64 14.93
C ILE A 152 4.68 10.92 15.02
N ASP A 153 4.27 11.46 13.88
CA ASP A 153 3.45 12.65 13.77
C ASP A 153 2.36 12.48 12.72
N PRO A 154 1.13 12.16 13.14
CA PRO A 154 0.00 11.99 12.23
C PRO A 154 -0.34 13.24 11.40
N ASN A 155 0.04 14.46 11.84
CA ASN A 155 -0.23 15.68 11.08
C ASN A 155 0.69 15.77 9.87
N VAL A 156 1.97 15.41 10.04
CA VAL A 156 2.95 15.32 8.94
C VAL A 156 2.52 14.24 7.94
N ALA A 157 2.11 13.08 8.41
CA ALA A 157 1.58 12.02 7.56
C ALA A 157 0.32 12.47 6.80
N GLN A 158 -0.62 13.14 7.47
CA GLN A 158 -1.82 13.67 6.85
C GLN A 158 -1.51 14.70 5.75
N TRP A 159 -0.53 15.56 5.99
CA TRP A 159 -0.06 16.51 4.98
C TRP A 159 0.46 15.78 3.75
N ALA A 160 1.35 14.78 3.94
CA ALA A 160 1.94 14.01 2.84
C ALA A 160 0.88 13.25 2.01
N PHE A 161 -0.05 12.56 2.68
CA PHE A 161 -1.10 11.82 1.99
C PHE A 161 -2.11 12.74 1.30
N ARG A 162 -2.41 13.92 1.89
CA ARG A 162 -3.22 14.94 1.21
C ARG A 162 -2.54 15.40 -0.07
N ARG A 163 -1.25 15.73 0.02
CA ARG A 163 -0.49 16.19 -1.14
C ARG A 163 -0.40 15.13 -2.23
N ALA A 164 -0.15 13.86 -1.84
CA ALA A 164 -0.17 12.74 -2.78
C ALA A 164 -1.52 12.58 -3.48
N LYS A 165 -2.64 12.68 -2.73
CA LYS A 165 -4.00 12.65 -3.26
C LYS A 165 -4.29 13.82 -4.21
N ASP A 166 -3.81 15.02 -3.88
CA ASP A 166 -4.04 16.21 -4.72
C ASP A 166 -3.23 16.12 -6.02
N ASN A 167 -2.02 15.53 -5.99
CA ASN A 167 -1.16 15.33 -7.15
C ASN A 167 -1.65 14.18 -8.06
N ASP A 168 -2.22 13.14 -7.49
CA ASP A 168 -2.86 12.02 -8.21
C ASP A 168 -4.22 11.68 -7.60
N PRO A 169 -5.29 12.35 -8.06
CA PRO A 169 -6.64 12.12 -7.54
C PRO A 169 -7.19 10.72 -7.84
N ASP A 170 -6.62 10.00 -8.80
CA ASP A 170 -7.08 8.66 -9.17
C ASP A 170 -6.40 7.55 -8.37
N LEU A 171 -5.35 7.89 -7.61
CA LEU A 171 -4.65 6.94 -6.74
C LEU A 171 -5.49 6.60 -5.50
N ASP A 172 -6.17 5.47 -5.54
CA ASP A 172 -7.02 4.99 -4.43
C ASP A 172 -6.26 4.83 -3.12
N GLU A 173 -4.95 4.47 -3.17
CA GLU A 173 -4.10 4.33 -2.00
C GLU A 173 -3.93 5.65 -1.23
N ALA A 174 -3.72 6.75 -1.94
CA ALA A 174 -3.57 8.08 -1.34
C ALA A 174 -4.88 8.56 -0.71
N LYS A 175 -6.02 8.36 -1.41
CA LYS A 175 -7.35 8.63 -0.84
C LYS A 175 -7.57 7.84 0.44
N PHE A 176 -7.28 6.54 0.38
CA PHE A 176 -7.50 5.64 1.52
C PHE A 176 -6.60 6.00 2.71
N ALA A 177 -5.31 6.23 2.48
CA ALA A 177 -4.37 6.63 3.52
C ALA A 177 -4.81 7.94 4.18
N PHE A 178 -5.19 8.95 3.41
CA PHE A 178 -5.70 10.22 3.90
C PHE A 178 -6.99 10.05 4.72
N ASP A 179 -7.97 9.32 4.18
CA ASP A 179 -9.27 9.11 4.82
C ASP A 179 -9.14 8.27 6.09
N SER A 180 -8.18 7.34 6.16
CA SER A 180 -7.90 6.54 7.37
C SER A 180 -7.39 7.38 8.53
N LEU A 181 -6.59 8.42 8.25
CA LEU A 181 -6.12 9.37 9.27
C LEU A 181 -7.20 10.34 9.74
N ALA A 182 -8.12 10.71 8.85
CA ALA A 182 -9.25 11.57 9.19
C ALA A 182 -10.30 10.85 10.06
N CYS A 183 -10.29 9.50 10.07
CA CYS A 183 -11.22 8.71 10.88
C CYS A 183 -10.66 8.55 12.31
N PRO A 184 -11.47 8.71 13.40
CA PRO A 184 -11.02 8.60 14.79
C PRO A 184 -10.80 7.13 15.22
N LEU A 185 -10.16 6.32 14.39
CA LEU A 185 -9.72 4.97 14.73
C LEU A 185 -8.56 5.05 15.73
N LYS A 186 -8.62 4.25 16.80
CA LYS A 186 -7.62 4.23 17.88
C LYS A 186 -6.20 4.03 17.33
N GLY A 187 -5.23 4.84 17.80
CA GLY A 187 -3.90 5.06 17.24
C GLY A 187 -3.03 3.84 16.87
N VAL A 188 -3.25 2.67 17.52
CA VAL A 188 -2.49 1.43 17.24
C VAL A 188 -2.83 0.80 15.88
N VAL A 189 -4.03 1.03 15.36
CA VAL A 189 -4.47 0.46 14.06
C VAL A 189 -3.95 1.28 12.87
N ARG A 190 -3.69 2.58 13.08
CA ARG A 190 -3.26 3.51 12.02
C ARG A 190 -1.83 3.29 11.57
N SER A 191 -0.90 3.25 12.54
CA SER A 191 0.54 3.19 12.26
C SER A 191 0.97 1.95 11.48
N SER A 192 0.33 0.82 11.78
CA SER A 192 0.63 -0.43 11.10
C SER A 192 0.08 -0.55 9.69
N TYR A 193 -0.97 0.20 9.40
CA TYR A 193 -1.69 0.12 8.14
C TYR A 193 -0.92 0.78 6.99
N ALA A 194 -0.40 1.97 7.21
CA ALA A 194 0.34 2.70 6.18
C ALA A 194 1.70 2.06 5.87
N ILE A 195 2.40 1.56 6.89
CA ILE A 195 3.71 0.91 6.73
C ILE A 195 3.62 -0.46 6.05
N GLU A 196 2.53 -1.21 6.29
CA GLU A 196 2.34 -2.55 5.72
C GLU A 196 1.64 -2.53 4.35
N MET A 197 1.16 -1.37 3.89
CA MET A 197 0.44 -1.22 2.62
C MET A 197 1.38 -1.04 1.43
N GLN A 198 2.23 -2.02 1.20
CA GLN A 198 2.82 -2.17 -0.13
C GLN A 198 1.70 -2.29 -1.19
N PRO A 199 1.87 -1.79 -2.42
CA PRO A 199 0.84 -1.84 -3.48
C PRO A 199 0.19 -3.22 -3.66
N ALA A 200 0.98 -4.29 -3.54
CA ALA A 200 0.49 -5.66 -3.63
C ALA A 200 -0.39 -6.07 -2.42
N VAL A 201 -0.07 -5.59 -1.22
CA VAL A 201 -0.86 -5.85 0.00
C VAL A 201 -2.17 -5.08 -0.07
N SER A 202 -2.16 -3.83 -0.53
CA SER A 202 -3.36 -3.00 -0.68
C SER A 202 -4.32 -3.59 -1.73
N ALA A 203 -3.79 -4.07 -2.86
CA ALA A 203 -4.58 -4.74 -3.89
C ALA A 203 -5.21 -6.04 -3.36
N ALA A 204 -4.45 -6.85 -2.62
CA ALA A 204 -4.94 -8.07 -1.98
C ALA A 204 -6.05 -7.77 -0.97
N TYR A 205 -5.85 -6.75 -0.13
CA TYR A 205 -6.80 -6.31 0.87
C TYR A 205 -8.11 -5.81 0.24
N ARG A 206 -8.05 -4.95 -0.80
CA ARG A 206 -9.23 -4.48 -1.55
C ARG A 206 -10.01 -5.63 -2.19
N THR A 207 -9.30 -6.60 -2.77
CA THR A 207 -9.93 -7.77 -3.37
C THR A 207 -10.66 -8.59 -2.33
N MET A 208 -10.07 -8.78 -1.15
CA MET A 208 -10.71 -9.50 -0.05
C MET A 208 -11.90 -8.73 0.52
N LEU A 209 -11.80 -7.41 0.72
CA LEU A 209 -12.92 -6.57 1.16
C LEU A 209 -14.10 -6.63 0.18
N ARG A 210 -13.84 -6.59 -1.15
CA ARG A 210 -14.91 -6.74 -2.15
C ARG A 210 -15.58 -8.10 -2.04
N ARG A 211 -14.84 -9.18 -1.85
CA ARG A 211 -15.39 -10.52 -1.65
C ARG A 211 -16.24 -10.60 -0.38
N ILE A 212 -15.75 -10.06 0.73
CA ILE A 212 -16.49 -10.03 2.00
C ILE A 212 -17.75 -9.17 1.86
N ARG A 213 -17.67 -7.97 1.26
CA ARG A 213 -18.84 -7.11 1.02
C ARG A 213 -19.87 -7.74 0.08
N ALA A 214 -19.46 -8.60 -0.85
CA ALA A 214 -20.37 -9.33 -1.70
C ALA A 214 -21.13 -10.45 -0.96
N VAL A 215 -20.53 -11.01 0.10
CA VAL A 215 -21.09 -12.11 0.90
C VAL A 215 -21.87 -11.58 2.12
N LEU A 216 -21.36 -10.55 2.81
CA LEU A 216 -21.97 -9.99 4.03
C LEU A 216 -23.40 -9.47 3.85
N PRO A 217 -23.75 -8.69 2.80
CA PRO A 217 -25.15 -8.25 2.67
C PRO A 217 -26.11 -9.39 2.32
N LYS A 218 -25.62 -10.43 1.67
CA LYS A 218 -26.41 -11.65 1.44
C LYS A 218 -26.51 -12.49 2.72
N GLY A 219 -25.39 -12.68 3.42
CA GLY A 219 -25.33 -13.40 4.69
C GLY A 219 -26.06 -12.67 5.83
N GLY A 220 -25.95 -11.35 5.92
CA GLY A 220 -26.66 -10.55 6.91
C GLY A 220 -28.16 -10.54 6.69
N LYS A 221 -28.64 -10.45 5.45
CA LYS A 221 -30.06 -10.58 5.12
C LYS A 221 -30.58 -12.00 5.37
N VAL A 222 -29.81 -13.02 4.98
CA VAL A 222 -30.13 -14.42 5.23
C VAL A 222 -30.15 -14.72 6.74
N ALA A 223 -29.14 -14.21 7.48
CA ALA A 223 -29.13 -14.38 8.95
C ALA A 223 -30.26 -13.62 9.65
N ALA A 224 -30.63 -12.42 9.19
CA ALA A 224 -31.77 -11.69 9.72
C ALA A 224 -33.08 -12.36 9.38
N ILE A 225 -33.24 -12.84 8.14
CA ILE A 225 -34.47 -13.57 7.71
C ILE A 225 -34.56 -14.93 8.41
N SER A 226 -33.44 -15.67 8.52
CA SER A 226 -33.42 -16.94 9.25
C SER A 226 -33.64 -16.76 10.75
N GLY A 227 -33.08 -15.71 11.35
CA GLY A 227 -33.33 -15.34 12.74
C GLY A 227 -34.79 -14.96 13.00
N LEU A 228 -35.41 -14.15 12.10
CA LEU A 228 -36.80 -13.81 12.17
C LEU A 228 -37.71 -15.04 11.96
N PHE A 229 -37.34 -15.89 11.00
CA PHE A 229 -38.09 -17.16 10.76
C PHE A 229 -37.99 -18.12 11.94
N CYS A 230 -36.78 -18.29 12.52
CA CYS A 230 -36.58 -19.07 13.74
C CYS A 230 -37.40 -18.51 14.91
N LEU A 231 -37.43 -17.18 15.06
CA LEU A 231 -38.22 -16.50 16.11
C LEU A 231 -39.71 -16.70 15.93
N LEU A 232 -40.23 -16.66 14.70
CA LEU A 232 -41.61 -16.94 14.38
C LEU A 232 -41.96 -18.41 14.59
N VAL A 233 -41.09 -19.33 14.19
CA VAL A 233 -41.28 -20.77 14.42
C VAL A 233 -41.24 -21.08 15.93
N ASP A 234 -40.34 -20.42 16.68
CA ASP A 234 -40.21 -20.57 18.13
C ASP A 234 -41.45 -20.07 18.87
N LEU A 235 -41.99 -18.91 18.49
CA LEU A 235 -43.26 -18.37 19.00
C LEU A 235 -44.44 -19.30 18.74
N PHE A 236 -44.45 -19.94 17.56
CA PHE A 236 -45.54 -20.83 17.17
C PHE A 236 -45.41 -22.21 17.82
N VAL A 237 -44.22 -22.82 17.81
CA VAL A 237 -43.96 -24.17 18.33
C VAL A 237 -43.94 -24.19 19.86
N ALA A 238 -43.31 -23.17 20.49
CA ALA A 238 -43.23 -23.08 21.94
C ALA A 238 -44.63 -22.84 22.59
N ARG A 239 -45.49 -22.10 21.90
CA ARG A 239 -46.83 -21.83 22.37
C ARG A 239 -47.77 -23.05 22.25
N PHE A 240 -47.51 -23.95 21.28
CA PHE A 240 -48.46 -25.01 20.93
C PHE A 240 -47.97 -26.44 21.13
N LEU A 241 -46.65 -26.71 21.25
CA LEU A 241 -46.19 -28.09 21.21
C LEU A 241 -45.22 -28.54 22.33
N PHE A 242 -44.29 -27.72 22.82
CA PHE A 242 -43.35 -28.16 23.87
C PHE A 242 -42.66 -27.00 24.60
N PRO A 243 -42.74 -26.86 25.93
CA PRO A 243 -42.07 -25.81 26.70
C PRO A 243 -40.54 -25.96 26.82
N GLY A 244 -39.94 -27.00 26.24
CA GLY A 244 -38.48 -27.23 26.29
C GLY A 244 -37.72 -26.94 24.99
N ALA A 245 -38.41 -26.54 23.92
CA ALA A 245 -37.80 -26.36 22.58
C ALA A 245 -36.90 -25.12 22.44
N TYR A 246 -36.94 -24.18 23.37
CA TYR A 246 -36.15 -22.94 23.33
C TYR A 246 -34.63 -23.16 23.21
N TRP A 247 -34.08 -24.17 23.89
CA TRP A 247 -32.69 -24.50 23.83
C TRP A 247 -32.25 -25.02 22.45
N GLY A 248 -33.11 -25.75 21.76
CA GLY A 248 -32.83 -26.26 20.41
C GLY A 248 -32.67 -25.13 19.39
N VAL A 249 -33.53 -24.14 19.43
CA VAL A 249 -33.51 -23.00 18.53
C VAL A 249 -32.32 -22.08 18.83
N PHE A 250 -32.03 -21.86 20.12
CA PHE A 250 -30.81 -21.13 20.53
C PHE A 250 -29.52 -21.81 20.02
N LEU A 251 -29.43 -23.14 20.15
CA LEU A 251 -28.28 -23.90 19.65
C LEU A 251 -28.15 -23.82 18.12
N LEU A 252 -29.26 -23.89 17.37
CA LEU A 252 -29.27 -23.72 15.91
C LEU A 252 -28.81 -22.31 15.51
N TYR A 253 -29.24 -21.29 16.25
CA TYR A 253 -28.81 -19.91 16.02
C TYR A 253 -27.28 -19.76 16.27
N VAL A 254 -26.77 -20.25 17.40
CA VAL A 254 -25.33 -20.25 17.71
C VAL A 254 -24.56 -21.02 16.64
N ALA A 255 -25.02 -22.18 16.21
CA ALA A 255 -24.39 -22.97 15.16
C ALA A 255 -24.34 -22.22 13.82
N SER A 256 -25.40 -21.49 13.44
CA SER A 256 -25.40 -20.67 12.22
C SER A 256 -24.37 -19.54 12.27
N VAL A 257 -24.24 -18.88 13.42
CA VAL A 257 -23.23 -17.83 13.66
C VAL A 257 -21.81 -18.37 13.55
N VAL A 258 -21.55 -19.51 14.22
CA VAL A 258 -20.25 -20.18 14.17
C VAL A 258 -19.93 -20.60 12.74
N SER A 259 -20.90 -21.14 12.01
CA SER A 259 -20.73 -21.55 10.61
C SER A 259 -20.35 -20.40 9.69
N ILE A 260 -20.97 -19.22 9.87
CA ILE A 260 -20.60 -18.01 9.10
C ILE A 260 -19.17 -17.57 9.43
N ARG A 261 -18.78 -17.58 10.71
CA ARG A 261 -17.40 -17.24 11.12
C ARG A 261 -16.38 -18.22 10.55
N VAL A 262 -16.66 -19.51 10.62
CA VAL A 262 -15.82 -20.56 10.04
C VAL A 262 -15.71 -20.38 8.52
N TYR A 263 -16.82 -20.14 7.84
CA TYR A 263 -16.82 -19.88 6.40
C TYR A 263 -15.95 -18.68 6.02
N VAL A 264 -16.08 -17.56 6.72
CA VAL A 264 -15.25 -16.36 6.49
C VAL A 264 -13.77 -16.66 6.76
N ALA A 265 -13.45 -17.35 7.85
CA ALA A 265 -12.08 -17.74 8.18
C ALA A 265 -11.47 -18.66 7.10
N VAL A 266 -12.24 -19.62 6.59
CA VAL A 266 -11.80 -20.51 5.50
C VAL A 266 -11.57 -19.73 4.21
N GLN A 267 -12.45 -18.78 3.86
CA GLN A 267 -12.27 -17.93 2.68
C GLN A 267 -10.99 -17.07 2.79
N ILE A 268 -10.72 -16.49 3.95
CA ILE A 268 -9.51 -15.71 4.21
C ILE A 268 -8.26 -16.60 4.12
N SER A 269 -8.29 -17.77 4.74
CA SER A 269 -7.18 -18.74 4.71
C SER A 269 -6.89 -19.22 3.28
N THR A 270 -7.92 -19.55 2.53
CA THR A 270 -7.80 -19.98 1.13
C THR A 270 -7.24 -18.87 0.25
N PHE A 271 -7.75 -17.62 0.41
CA PHE A 271 -7.24 -16.48 -0.31
C PHE A 271 -5.79 -16.18 0.06
N ASN A 272 -5.44 -16.24 1.36
CA ASN A 272 -4.07 -16.02 1.81
C ASN A 272 -3.07 -17.00 1.19
N ARG A 273 -3.48 -18.25 0.96
CA ARG A 273 -2.63 -19.27 0.27
C ARG A 273 -2.32 -18.90 -1.18
N THR A 274 -3.17 -18.12 -1.84
CA THR A 274 -2.96 -17.68 -3.23
C THR A 274 -2.01 -16.48 -3.35
N LEU A 275 -1.67 -15.83 -2.23
CA LEU A 275 -0.80 -14.66 -2.22
C LEU A 275 0.69 -15.06 -2.25
N PRO A 276 1.57 -14.24 -2.87
CA PRO A 276 3.02 -14.37 -2.77
C PRO A 276 3.50 -14.35 -1.31
N ARG A 277 4.61 -15.06 -0.99
CA ARG A 277 5.07 -15.23 0.41
C ARG A 277 5.26 -13.92 1.16
N GLY A 278 5.87 -12.89 0.53
CA GLY A 278 6.09 -11.58 1.16
C GLY A 278 4.80 -10.83 1.47
N VAL A 279 3.83 -10.89 0.56
CA VAL A 279 2.51 -10.25 0.73
C VAL A 279 1.66 -10.99 1.77
N ARG A 280 1.82 -12.32 1.85
CA ARG A 280 1.04 -13.18 2.76
C ARG A 280 1.20 -12.81 4.23
N LEU A 281 2.44 -12.59 4.68
CA LEU A 281 2.71 -12.25 6.08
C LEU A 281 2.15 -10.86 6.43
N SER A 282 2.37 -9.87 5.58
CA SER A 282 1.85 -8.52 5.78
C SER A 282 0.32 -8.49 5.73
N PHE A 283 -0.29 -9.24 4.80
CA PHE A 283 -1.74 -9.39 4.71
C PHE A 283 -2.33 -10.03 5.97
N MET A 284 -1.71 -11.10 6.51
CA MET A 284 -2.17 -11.76 7.73
C MET A 284 -2.02 -10.88 8.96
N ARG A 285 -0.92 -10.12 9.08
CA ARG A 285 -0.75 -9.12 10.15
C ARG A 285 -1.82 -8.05 10.09
N LEU A 286 -2.05 -7.50 8.91
CA LEU A 286 -3.09 -6.51 8.68
C LEU A 286 -4.46 -7.09 9.04
N TRP A 287 -4.75 -8.31 8.57
CA TRP A 287 -6.03 -8.97 8.82
C TRP A 287 -6.23 -9.32 10.30
N SER A 288 -5.19 -9.75 11.02
CA SER A 288 -5.28 -10.08 12.45
C SER A 288 -5.58 -8.88 13.35
N ARG A 289 -5.28 -7.66 12.87
CA ARG A 289 -5.58 -6.40 13.58
C ARG A 289 -6.98 -5.87 13.30
N PHE A 290 -7.65 -6.38 12.28
CA PHE A 290 -9.01 -5.98 11.88
C PHE A 290 -10.18 -6.73 12.57
N PRO A 291 -10.00 -7.84 13.29
CA PRO A 291 -11.12 -8.55 13.90
C PRO A 291 -11.92 -7.69 14.88
N GLU A 292 -11.32 -6.65 15.47
CA GLU A 292 -12.05 -5.77 16.39
C GLU A 292 -13.15 -4.96 15.71
N PHE A 293 -12.97 -4.49 14.48
CA PHE A 293 -13.98 -3.72 13.77
C PHE A 293 -15.15 -4.60 13.31
N PHE A 294 -14.86 -5.77 12.71
CA PHE A 294 -15.90 -6.73 12.32
C PHE A 294 -16.49 -7.45 13.53
N SER A 295 -15.67 -7.78 14.55
CA SER A 295 -16.11 -8.36 15.79
C SER A 295 -17.08 -7.42 16.52
N ASN A 296 -16.76 -6.15 16.66
CA ASN A 296 -17.57 -5.20 17.44
C ASN A 296 -18.88 -4.85 16.76
N ALA A 297 -18.93 -4.62 15.44
CA ALA A 297 -20.17 -4.34 14.73
C ALA A 297 -21.08 -5.58 14.67
N VAL A 298 -20.51 -6.73 14.34
CA VAL A 298 -21.25 -8.00 14.32
C VAL A 298 -21.61 -8.44 15.74
N THR A 299 -20.70 -8.31 16.72
CA THR A 299 -20.96 -8.64 18.13
C THR A 299 -21.98 -7.70 18.74
N SER A 300 -22.01 -6.41 18.39
CA SER A 300 -23.05 -5.48 18.87
C SER A 300 -24.44 -5.83 18.34
N VAL A 301 -24.54 -6.22 17.06
CA VAL A 301 -25.79 -6.71 16.49
C VAL A 301 -26.23 -8.02 17.14
N TYR A 302 -25.29 -8.92 17.45
CA TYR A 302 -25.60 -10.17 18.14
C TYR A 302 -25.98 -9.96 19.61
N ILE A 303 -25.29 -9.09 20.33
CA ILE A 303 -25.65 -8.75 21.72
C ILE A 303 -27.03 -8.10 21.74
N ALA A 304 -27.33 -7.19 20.82
CA ALA A 304 -28.64 -6.58 20.70
C ALA A 304 -29.75 -7.60 20.40
N ALA A 305 -29.47 -8.58 19.51
CA ALA A 305 -30.40 -9.66 19.20
C ALA A 305 -30.60 -10.61 20.39
N ILE A 306 -29.52 -10.96 21.11
CA ILE A 306 -29.60 -11.81 22.32
C ILE A 306 -30.34 -11.07 23.45
N VAL A 307 -30.04 -9.81 23.71
CA VAL A 307 -30.72 -9.00 24.73
C VAL A 307 -32.18 -8.81 24.35
N GLY A 308 -32.49 -8.53 23.08
CA GLY A 308 -33.86 -8.46 22.58
C GLY A 308 -34.63 -9.77 22.77
N PHE A 309 -33.98 -10.90 22.49
CA PHE A 309 -34.55 -12.23 22.72
C PHE A 309 -34.85 -12.48 24.21
N PHE A 310 -33.91 -12.20 25.11
CA PHE A 310 -34.11 -12.34 26.56
C PHE A 310 -35.22 -11.41 27.07
N LEU A 311 -35.31 -10.17 26.61
CA LEU A 311 -36.36 -9.24 26.99
C LEU A 311 -37.73 -9.74 26.52
N ILE A 312 -37.82 -10.31 25.33
CA ILE A 312 -39.06 -10.93 24.82
C ILE A 312 -39.44 -12.15 25.65
N CYS A 313 -38.48 -13.02 26.00
CA CYS A 313 -38.70 -14.19 26.85
C CYS A 313 -39.18 -13.78 28.26
N ILE A 314 -38.63 -12.73 28.84
CA ILE A 314 -39.04 -12.18 30.13
C ILE A 314 -40.48 -11.61 30.05
N MET A 315 -40.77 -10.87 28.97
CA MET A 315 -42.13 -10.30 28.78
C MET A 315 -43.21 -11.39 28.56
N ILE A 316 -42.84 -12.51 27.91
CA ILE A 316 -43.78 -13.64 27.70
C ILE A 316 -43.90 -14.53 28.95
N GLY A 317 -42.83 -14.58 29.78
CA GLY A 317 -42.80 -15.39 31.02
C GLY A 317 -43.41 -14.71 32.25
N ILE A 318 -43.75 -13.43 32.18
CA ILE A 318 -44.37 -12.65 33.23
C ILE A 318 -45.95 -12.55 33.00
N GLY A 319 -46.43 -13.12 31.95
CA GLY A 319 -47.86 -13.35 31.67
C GLY A 319 -48.16 -14.82 31.80
#